data_5976ca40d8d27d85f35c309f1fefcd2d
#
_entry.id   5976ca40d8d27d85f35c309f1fefcd2d
#
_cell.length_a   1.000
_cell.length_b   1.000
_cell.length_c   1.000
_cell.angle_alpha   90.00
_cell.angle_beta   90.00
_cell.angle_gamma   90.00
#
_symmetry.space_group_name_H-M   'P 1'
#
loop_
_entity.id
_entity.type
_entity.pdbx_description
1 polymer ?
#
loop_
_entity_poly.entity_id
_entity_poly.type
_entity_poly.pdbx_seq_one_letter_code
_entity_poly.pdbx_strand_id
1 'polypeptide(L)'
;MRVAAQVLCLSGSLRRVSSNTAALEAAYRLAPSTLELLLYKGLGELPLFNPDAETDPLPSAVAELREAVDSADALLIACPEYAHGVPGAFKNLLDWLVGSPDFPGKPVLLLNTAARGSYHAQEALAEILTTMSAQLLAARPVMVALPGAGCSVTQVLENADRCAELQVALRLLVEALAAH
;
A
#
# COMPACT_ATOMS: atom_id res chain seq x y z
N MET A 1 -1.83 -25.38 6.40
CA MET A 1 -1.65 -24.20 7.28
C MET A 1 -0.73 -23.22 6.54
N ARG A 2 -1.15 -22.01 6.24
CA ARG A 2 -0.21 -20.97 5.81
C ARG A 2 0.79 -20.72 6.95
N VAL A 3 2.06 -20.74 6.65
CA VAL A 3 3.12 -20.54 7.65
C VAL A 3 3.32 -19.03 7.91
N ALA A 4 2.99 -18.16 6.96
CA ALA A 4 3.10 -16.71 7.04
C ALA A 4 1.84 -16.03 6.46
N ALA A 5 1.44 -14.88 7.03
CA ALA A 5 0.36 -14.07 6.48
C ALA A 5 0.87 -13.24 5.29
N GLN A 6 0.07 -13.16 4.22
CA GLN A 6 0.43 -12.44 3.00
C GLN A 6 0.00 -10.97 3.10
N VAL A 7 0.95 -10.06 2.87
CA VAL A 7 0.71 -8.62 2.86
C VAL A 7 1.05 -8.07 1.48
N LEU A 8 0.05 -7.56 0.75
CA LEU A 8 0.26 -6.91 -0.52
C LEU A 8 0.71 -5.46 -0.31
N CYS A 9 1.90 -5.13 -0.82
CA CYS A 9 2.48 -3.80 -0.73
C CYS A 9 2.13 -2.99 -1.98
N LEU A 10 1.42 -1.87 -1.82
CA LEU A 10 0.98 -0.99 -2.89
C LEU A 10 1.73 0.34 -2.83
N SER A 11 2.55 0.62 -3.85
CA SER A 11 3.19 1.93 -4.03
C SER A 11 2.32 2.82 -4.91
N GLY A 12 1.96 4.01 -4.43
CA GLY A 12 1.23 5.01 -5.22
C GLY A 12 2.10 5.78 -6.23
N SER A 13 3.33 5.36 -6.46
CA SER A 13 4.30 6.07 -7.30
C SER A 13 4.74 5.25 -8.52
N LEU A 14 4.62 5.84 -9.70
CA LEU A 14 5.16 5.28 -10.96
C LEU A 14 6.63 5.64 -11.21
N ARG A 15 7.27 6.38 -10.31
CA ARG A 15 8.68 6.76 -10.50
C ARG A 15 9.59 5.54 -10.40
N ARG A 16 10.54 5.42 -11.32
CA ARG A 16 11.56 4.35 -11.31
C ARG A 16 12.40 4.34 -10.01
N VAL A 17 12.71 5.51 -9.46
CA VAL A 17 13.33 5.65 -8.14
C VAL A 17 12.35 6.41 -7.25
N SER A 18 11.69 5.71 -6.35
CA SER A 18 10.62 6.24 -5.51
C SER A 18 10.88 5.92 -4.05
N SER A 19 10.81 6.94 -3.20
CA SER A 19 10.90 6.77 -1.75
C SER A 19 9.75 5.89 -1.19
N ASN A 20 8.56 5.97 -1.76
CA ASN A 20 7.43 5.11 -1.35
C ASN A 20 7.72 3.64 -1.65
N THR A 21 8.20 3.34 -2.86
CA THR A 21 8.60 1.98 -3.22
C THR A 21 9.79 1.51 -2.37
N ALA A 22 10.78 2.37 -2.14
CA ALA A 22 11.94 2.05 -1.30
C ALA A 22 11.56 1.72 0.15
N ALA A 23 10.57 2.42 0.73
CA ALA A 23 10.06 2.10 2.07
C ALA A 23 9.39 0.71 2.10
N LEU A 24 8.59 0.38 1.10
CA LEU A 24 7.94 -0.93 1.00
C LEU A 24 8.96 -2.07 0.77
N GLU A 25 9.96 -1.85 -0.07
CA GLU A 25 11.05 -2.80 -0.28
C GLU A 25 11.94 -2.98 0.98
N ALA A 26 12.16 -1.90 1.75
CA ALA A 26 12.84 -1.99 3.03
C ALA A 26 11.99 -2.75 4.06
N ALA A 27 10.68 -2.50 4.12
CA ALA A 27 9.76 -3.28 4.95
C ALA A 27 9.80 -4.78 4.61
N TYR A 28 9.80 -5.12 3.30
CA TYR A 28 9.98 -6.51 2.84
C TYR A 28 11.25 -7.15 3.41
N ARG A 29 12.39 -6.44 3.42
CA ARG A 29 13.66 -6.96 3.94
C ARG A 29 13.70 -7.05 5.47
N LEU A 30 12.90 -6.28 6.17
CA LEU A 30 12.80 -6.26 7.63
C LEU A 30 11.68 -7.14 8.17
N ALA A 31 10.85 -7.71 7.30
CA ALA A 31 9.69 -8.50 7.68
C ALA A 31 10.09 -9.74 8.48
N PRO A 32 9.38 -10.04 9.59
CA PRO A 32 9.56 -11.28 10.31
C PRO A 32 9.01 -12.46 9.49
N SER A 33 9.44 -13.66 9.79
CA SER A 33 9.04 -14.89 9.08
C SER A 33 7.54 -15.21 9.14
N THR A 34 6.79 -14.51 10.00
CA THR A 34 5.32 -14.60 10.11
C THR A 34 4.59 -13.77 9.07
N LEU A 35 5.28 -12.89 8.34
CA LEU A 35 4.73 -12.08 7.26
C LEU A 35 5.45 -12.37 5.94
N GLU A 36 4.68 -12.55 4.88
CA GLU A 36 5.16 -12.58 3.50
C GLU A 36 4.69 -11.31 2.78
N LEU A 37 5.63 -10.38 2.53
CA LEU A 37 5.32 -9.13 1.84
C LEU A 37 5.50 -9.31 0.32
N LEU A 38 4.49 -8.91 -0.45
CA LEU A 38 4.48 -9.00 -1.92
C LEU A 38 4.35 -7.60 -2.52
N LEU A 39 5.30 -7.16 -3.33
CA LEU A 39 5.23 -5.87 -4.02
C LEU A 39 4.37 -5.98 -5.29
N TYR A 40 3.27 -5.22 -5.34
CA TYR A 40 2.48 -5.07 -6.57
C TYR A 40 3.21 -4.15 -7.56
N LYS A 41 3.38 -4.60 -8.80
CA LYS A 41 4.12 -3.88 -9.84
C LYS A 41 3.24 -3.41 -11.00
N GLY A 42 1.96 -3.79 -11.01
CA GLY A 42 1.04 -3.54 -12.13
C GLY A 42 0.38 -2.15 -12.14
N LEU A 43 0.75 -1.21 -11.26
CA LEU A 43 0.09 0.10 -11.16
C LEU A 43 0.04 0.85 -12.51
N GLY A 44 1.11 0.80 -13.29
CA GLY A 44 1.22 1.49 -14.57
C GLY A 44 0.51 0.79 -15.73
N GLU A 45 0.10 -0.47 -15.55
CA GLU A 45 -0.53 -1.31 -16.57
C GLU A 45 -2.07 -1.23 -16.54
N LEU A 46 -2.62 -0.64 -15.47
CA LEU A 46 -4.06 -0.53 -15.30
C LEU A 46 -4.65 0.46 -16.33
N PRO A 47 -5.64 0.05 -17.12
CA PRO A 47 -6.38 1.00 -17.95
C PRO A 47 -7.10 2.03 -17.09
N LEU A 48 -7.45 3.18 -17.66
CA LEU A 48 -8.30 4.13 -16.95
C LEU A 48 -9.64 3.47 -16.62
N PHE A 49 -10.08 3.62 -15.38
CA PHE A 49 -11.33 3.05 -14.90
C PHE A 49 -12.50 3.62 -15.74
N ASN A 50 -13.30 2.70 -16.23
CA ASN A 50 -14.57 2.96 -16.88
C ASN A 50 -15.56 1.88 -16.45
N PRO A 51 -16.72 2.23 -15.84
CA PRO A 51 -17.74 1.24 -15.48
C PRO A 51 -18.16 0.34 -16.63
N ASP A 52 -18.16 0.84 -17.86
CA ASP A 52 -18.50 0.04 -19.06
C ASP A 52 -17.48 -1.08 -19.34
N ALA A 53 -16.27 -0.98 -18.81
CA ALA A 53 -15.23 -1.99 -18.94
C ALA A 53 -15.19 -2.96 -17.73
N GLU A 54 -16.08 -2.78 -16.76
CA GLU A 54 -16.24 -3.68 -15.60
C GLU A 54 -17.16 -4.85 -15.97
N THR A 55 -16.75 -5.61 -16.98
CA THR A 55 -17.48 -6.74 -17.56
C THR A 55 -16.69 -8.03 -17.40
N ASP A 56 -17.33 -9.18 -17.62
CA ASP A 56 -16.67 -10.48 -17.66
C ASP A 56 -16.36 -10.87 -19.13
N PRO A 57 -15.08 -11.07 -19.50
CA PRO A 57 -13.90 -10.99 -18.64
C PRO A 57 -13.43 -9.54 -18.37
N LEU A 58 -12.90 -9.31 -17.18
CA LEU A 58 -12.21 -8.05 -16.84
C LEU A 58 -10.94 -7.86 -17.70
N PRO A 59 -10.46 -6.62 -17.88
CA PRO A 59 -9.12 -6.40 -18.41
C PRO A 59 -8.06 -7.16 -17.57
N SER A 60 -7.10 -7.82 -18.22
CA SER A 60 -6.17 -8.74 -17.55
C SER A 60 -5.44 -8.10 -16.36
N ALA A 61 -4.94 -6.86 -16.52
CA ALA A 61 -4.26 -6.14 -15.43
C ALA A 61 -5.19 -5.87 -14.24
N VAL A 62 -6.49 -5.71 -14.47
CA VAL A 62 -7.50 -5.52 -13.41
C VAL A 62 -7.79 -6.85 -12.71
N ALA A 63 -7.93 -7.93 -13.47
CA ALA A 63 -8.11 -9.26 -12.91
C ALA A 63 -6.92 -9.66 -12.02
N GLU A 64 -5.69 -9.42 -12.48
CA GLU A 64 -4.46 -9.64 -11.72
C GLU A 64 -4.41 -8.80 -10.42
N LEU A 65 -4.84 -7.53 -10.49
CA LEU A 65 -4.93 -6.67 -9.30
C LEU A 65 -5.93 -7.24 -8.29
N ARG A 66 -7.15 -7.59 -8.73
CA ARG A 66 -8.19 -8.13 -7.83
C ARG A 66 -7.77 -9.45 -7.22
N GLU A 67 -7.17 -10.35 -8.00
CA GLU A 67 -6.62 -11.62 -7.49
C GLU A 67 -5.51 -11.39 -6.44
N ALA A 68 -4.60 -10.43 -6.69
CA ALA A 68 -3.55 -10.09 -5.73
C ALA A 68 -4.13 -9.52 -4.41
N VAL A 69 -5.18 -8.70 -4.50
CA VAL A 69 -5.87 -8.15 -3.32
C VAL A 69 -6.66 -9.24 -2.60
N ASP A 70 -7.37 -10.12 -3.31
CA ASP A 70 -8.11 -11.23 -2.73
C ASP A 70 -7.18 -12.17 -1.95
N SER A 71 -6.10 -12.57 -2.56
CA SER A 71 -5.11 -13.49 -1.96
C SER A 71 -4.38 -12.91 -0.74
N ALA A 72 -4.36 -11.60 -0.57
CA ALA A 72 -3.66 -10.95 0.54
C ALA A 72 -4.52 -10.89 1.81
N ASP A 73 -3.90 -11.16 2.96
CA ASP A 73 -4.51 -11.04 4.28
C ASP A 73 -4.57 -9.57 4.74
N ALA A 74 -3.68 -8.71 4.22
CA ALA A 74 -3.66 -7.26 4.48
C ALA A 74 -2.99 -6.48 3.35
N LEU A 75 -3.18 -5.15 3.34
CA LEU A 75 -2.50 -4.22 2.46
C LEU A 75 -1.56 -3.30 3.25
N LEU A 76 -0.36 -3.06 2.72
CA LEU A 76 0.57 -2.04 3.18
C LEU A 76 0.74 -1.00 2.07
N ILE A 77 0.29 0.22 2.31
CA ILE A 77 0.23 1.26 1.27
C ILE A 77 1.19 2.39 1.59
N ALA A 78 2.03 2.76 0.61
CA ALA A 78 2.86 3.96 0.64
C ALA A 78 2.53 4.84 -0.57
N CYS A 79 1.92 6.01 -0.33
CA CYS A 79 1.39 6.87 -1.38
C CYS A 79 1.97 8.28 -1.29
N PRO A 80 2.52 8.85 -2.39
CA PRO A 80 2.97 10.23 -2.41
C PRO A 80 1.79 11.20 -2.49
N GLU A 81 2.08 12.47 -2.22
CA GLU A 81 1.14 13.56 -2.43
C GLU A 81 1.49 14.33 -3.71
N TYR A 82 0.54 14.49 -4.61
CA TYR A 82 0.65 15.33 -5.80
C TYR A 82 -0.50 16.35 -5.82
N ALA A 83 -0.16 17.62 -5.87
CA ALA A 83 -1.14 18.72 -5.86
C ALA A 83 -2.18 18.59 -4.73
N HIS A 84 -1.72 18.30 -3.52
CA HIS A 84 -2.54 18.08 -2.33
C HIS A 84 -3.57 16.94 -2.46
N GLY A 85 -3.29 15.92 -3.27
CA GLY A 85 -4.18 14.79 -3.47
C GLY A 85 -3.46 13.47 -3.70
N VAL A 86 -4.26 12.41 -3.76
CA VAL A 86 -3.82 11.07 -4.14
C VAL A 86 -3.43 11.08 -5.62
N PRO A 87 -2.28 10.51 -6.03
CA PRO A 87 -1.89 10.44 -7.43
C PRO A 87 -2.95 9.77 -8.30
N GLY A 88 -3.18 10.30 -9.50
CA GLY A 88 -4.22 9.80 -10.41
C GLY A 88 -4.10 8.30 -10.70
N ALA A 89 -2.88 7.79 -10.90
CA ALA A 89 -2.66 6.36 -11.13
C ALA A 89 -3.08 5.50 -9.92
N PHE A 90 -2.84 5.99 -8.70
CA PHE A 90 -3.22 5.26 -7.49
C PHE A 90 -4.72 5.38 -7.23
N LYS A 91 -5.32 6.55 -7.48
CA LYS A 91 -6.78 6.71 -7.43
C LYS A 91 -7.46 5.79 -8.43
N ASN A 92 -6.92 5.67 -9.66
CA ASN A 92 -7.40 4.74 -10.68
C ASN A 92 -7.35 3.26 -10.22
N LEU A 93 -6.28 2.86 -9.53
CA LEU A 93 -6.21 1.53 -8.91
C LEU A 93 -7.35 1.32 -7.90
N LEU A 94 -7.59 2.31 -7.03
CA LEU A 94 -8.67 2.22 -6.05
C LEU A 94 -10.05 2.18 -6.72
N ASP A 95 -10.26 2.93 -7.82
CA ASP A 95 -11.51 2.89 -8.57
C ASP A 95 -11.81 1.49 -9.12
N TRP A 96 -10.79 0.78 -9.63
CA TRP A 96 -10.92 -0.61 -10.06
C TRP A 96 -11.21 -1.60 -8.93
N LEU A 97 -10.90 -1.24 -7.68
CA LEU A 97 -11.18 -2.06 -6.50
C LEU A 97 -12.54 -1.79 -5.85
N VAL A 98 -13.22 -0.69 -6.21
CA VAL A 98 -14.56 -0.37 -5.66
C VAL A 98 -15.57 -1.48 -5.91
N GLY A 99 -15.55 -2.07 -7.10
CA GLY A 99 -16.44 -3.18 -7.47
C GLY A 99 -15.91 -4.57 -7.07
N SER A 100 -14.77 -4.68 -6.37
CA SER A 100 -14.23 -5.96 -5.94
C SER A 100 -14.95 -6.46 -4.67
N PRO A 101 -15.55 -7.65 -4.70
CA PRO A 101 -16.24 -8.21 -3.52
C PRO A 101 -15.29 -8.54 -2.37
N ASP A 102 -13.99 -8.69 -2.64
CA ASP A 102 -12.97 -9.14 -1.70
C ASP A 102 -12.25 -7.99 -1.01
N PHE A 103 -12.55 -6.74 -1.39
CA PHE A 103 -11.95 -5.55 -0.79
C PHE A 103 -12.60 -5.13 0.55
N PRO A 104 -13.95 -5.15 0.72
CA PRO A 104 -14.56 -4.77 1.99
C PRO A 104 -14.04 -5.58 3.18
N GLY A 105 -13.70 -4.89 4.26
CA GLY A 105 -13.11 -5.52 5.46
C GLY A 105 -11.61 -5.77 5.37
N LYS A 106 -10.96 -5.52 4.23
CA LYS A 106 -9.51 -5.73 4.06
C LYS A 106 -8.73 -4.89 5.05
N PRO A 107 -7.86 -5.50 5.89
CA PRO A 107 -6.96 -4.76 6.77
C PRO A 107 -5.97 -3.93 5.98
N VAL A 108 -5.86 -2.64 6.27
CA VAL A 108 -4.98 -1.70 5.57
C VAL A 108 -4.14 -0.90 6.55
N LEU A 109 -2.82 -0.89 6.33
CA LEU A 109 -1.89 -0.01 7.03
C LEU A 109 -1.29 1.00 6.05
N LEU A 110 -1.31 2.28 6.43
CA LEU A 110 -0.73 3.36 5.65
C LEU A 110 0.66 3.73 6.16
N LEU A 111 1.61 3.90 5.24
CA LEU A 111 2.90 4.53 5.50
C LEU A 111 2.91 5.94 4.91
N ASN A 112 3.40 6.91 5.67
CA ASN A 112 3.70 8.24 5.16
C ASN A 112 5.21 8.44 5.09
N THR A 113 5.76 8.53 3.88
CA THR A 113 7.20 8.65 3.63
C THR A 113 7.66 10.09 3.45
N ALA A 114 6.77 11.07 3.58
CA ALA A 114 7.08 12.46 3.34
C ALA A 114 7.90 13.08 4.49
N ALA A 115 9.03 13.70 4.15
CA ALA A 115 9.88 14.39 5.14
C ALA A 115 9.19 15.58 5.84
N ARG A 116 8.17 16.18 5.21
CA ARG A 116 7.44 17.37 5.71
C ARG A 116 5.97 17.14 5.97
N GLY A 117 5.55 15.87 6.05
CA GLY A 117 4.14 15.48 6.23
C GLY A 117 3.29 15.80 4.98
N SER A 118 2.77 14.77 4.34
CA SER A 118 1.76 14.86 3.28
C SER A 118 0.41 14.64 3.94
N TYR A 119 -0.23 15.68 4.43
CA TYR A 119 -1.48 15.52 5.17
C TYR A 119 -2.67 15.31 4.26
N HIS A 120 -2.77 16.10 3.18
CA HIS A 120 -3.94 16.10 2.31
C HIS A 120 -4.14 14.77 1.59
N ALA A 121 -3.07 14.22 0.99
CA ALA A 121 -3.17 12.93 0.33
C ALA A 121 -3.47 11.79 1.32
N GLN A 122 -2.91 11.84 2.53
CA GLN A 122 -3.14 10.80 3.54
C GLN A 122 -4.57 10.86 4.09
N GLU A 123 -5.10 12.05 4.34
CA GLU A 123 -6.49 12.24 4.78
C GLU A 123 -7.47 11.81 3.68
N ALA A 124 -7.24 12.24 2.42
CA ALA A 124 -8.05 11.82 1.28
C ALA A 124 -8.00 10.30 1.06
N LEU A 125 -6.81 9.69 1.20
CA LEU A 125 -6.65 8.24 1.06
C LEU A 125 -7.38 7.48 2.16
N ALA A 126 -7.29 7.94 3.41
CA ALA A 126 -8.00 7.33 4.54
C ALA A 126 -9.52 7.42 4.35
N GLU A 127 -10.04 8.55 3.88
CA GLU A 127 -11.47 8.75 3.56
C GLU A 127 -11.92 7.79 2.45
N ILE A 128 -11.16 7.70 1.34
CA ILE A 128 -11.47 6.78 0.23
C ILE A 128 -11.52 5.34 0.73
N LEU A 129 -10.50 4.88 1.45
CA LEU A 129 -10.41 3.51 1.96
C LEU A 129 -11.54 3.20 2.95
N THR A 130 -11.90 4.15 3.81
CA THR A 130 -13.03 4.02 4.73
C THR A 130 -14.35 3.89 3.98
N THR A 131 -14.56 4.72 2.95
CA THR A 131 -15.74 4.65 2.06
C THR A 131 -15.82 3.31 1.34
N MET A 132 -14.67 2.72 0.97
CA MET A 132 -14.57 1.39 0.39
C MET A 132 -14.70 0.25 1.43
N SER A 133 -15.00 0.59 2.70
CA SER A 133 -15.13 -0.37 3.81
C SER A 133 -13.84 -1.11 4.17
N ALA A 134 -12.68 -0.54 3.93
CA ALA A 134 -11.41 -1.07 4.43
C ALA A 134 -11.31 -0.95 5.96
N GLN A 135 -10.61 -1.87 6.59
CA GLN A 135 -10.26 -1.79 8.01
C GLN A 135 -8.90 -1.11 8.18
N LEU A 136 -8.89 0.18 8.49
CA LEU A 136 -7.64 0.90 8.78
C LEU A 136 -7.07 0.43 10.12
N LEU A 137 -5.84 -0.10 10.10
CA LEU A 137 -5.17 -0.69 11.28
C LEU A 137 -4.62 0.35 12.25
N ALA A 138 -4.52 1.61 11.84
CA ALA A 138 -4.09 2.71 12.68
C ALA A 138 -4.89 3.98 12.36
N ALA A 139 -5.18 4.79 13.38
CA ALA A 139 -5.88 6.05 13.23
C ALA A 139 -5.08 7.10 12.41
N ARG A 140 -3.79 6.92 12.29
CA ARG A 140 -2.88 7.75 11.49
C ARG A 140 -1.86 6.86 10.78
N PRO A 141 -1.35 7.28 9.60
CA PRO A 141 -0.26 6.59 8.91
C PRO A 141 0.97 6.47 9.80
N VAL A 142 1.69 5.35 9.69
CA VAL A 142 3.01 5.22 10.30
C VAL A 142 3.97 6.11 9.53
N MET A 143 4.62 7.03 10.25
CA MET A 143 5.61 7.94 9.65
C MET A 143 6.93 7.21 9.45
N VAL A 144 7.45 7.28 8.24
CA VAL A 144 8.80 6.82 7.85
C VAL A 144 9.44 7.96 7.05
N ALA A 145 9.91 8.99 7.76
CA ALA A 145 10.37 10.23 7.14
C ALA A 145 11.62 10.00 6.26
N LEU A 146 11.47 10.09 4.93
CA LEU A 146 12.55 9.92 3.98
C LEU A 146 13.05 11.27 3.44
N PRO A 147 14.35 11.41 3.13
CA PRO A 147 14.97 12.71 2.83
C PRO A 147 14.58 13.32 1.48
N GLY A 148 13.65 12.72 0.75
CA GLY A 148 13.18 13.23 -0.54
C GLY A 148 12.50 12.16 -1.37
N ALA A 149 12.11 12.53 -2.58
CA ALA A 149 11.29 11.68 -3.44
C ALA A 149 12.06 10.53 -4.14
N GLY A 150 13.39 10.52 -4.06
CA GLY A 150 14.25 9.53 -4.73
C GLY A 150 15.15 8.74 -3.76
N CYS A 151 14.73 8.52 -2.52
CA CYS A 151 15.46 7.71 -1.55
C CYS A 151 15.53 6.25 -2.03
N SER A 152 16.72 5.63 -1.93
CA SER A 152 16.92 4.23 -2.26
C SER A 152 16.64 3.30 -1.06
N VAL A 153 16.43 2.03 -1.31
CA VAL A 153 16.27 1.00 -0.25
C VAL A 153 17.49 0.97 0.68
N THR A 154 18.68 1.04 0.13
CA THR A 154 19.93 1.07 0.90
C THR A 154 19.94 2.25 1.88
N GLN A 155 19.58 3.45 1.42
CA GLN A 155 19.50 4.64 2.27
C GLN A 155 18.42 4.53 3.36
N VAL A 156 17.36 3.78 3.13
CA VAL A 156 16.37 3.48 4.18
C VAL A 156 16.98 2.56 5.23
N LEU A 157 17.58 1.45 4.80
CA LEU A 157 18.11 0.40 5.69
C LEU A 157 19.36 0.82 6.47
N GLU A 158 20.16 1.74 5.96
CA GLU A 158 21.33 2.29 6.66
C GLU A 158 20.97 3.26 7.79
N ASN A 159 19.69 3.63 7.93
CA ASN A 159 19.23 4.53 8.98
C ASN A 159 18.43 3.77 10.03
N ALA A 160 18.95 3.70 11.25
CA ALA A 160 18.36 2.94 12.34
C ALA A 160 16.94 3.42 12.73
N ASP A 161 16.69 4.74 12.69
CA ASP A 161 15.40 5.31 13.06
C ASP A 161 14.32 4.89 12.05
N ARG A 162 14.63 4.93 10.75
CA ARG A 162 13.73 4.49 9.68
C ARG A 162 13.44 2.99 9.77
N CYS A 163 14.46 2.19 10.08
CA CYS A 163 14.26 0.76 10.33
C CYS A 163 13.34 0.54 11.53
N ALA A 164 13.50 1.31 12.60
CA ALA A 164 12.64 1.22 13.78
C ALA A 164 11.19 1.63 13.48
N GLU A 165 10.98 2.69 12.68
CA GLU A 165 9.66 3.13 12.21
C GLU A 165 8.98 2.06 11.35
N LEU A 166 9.71 1.44 10.41
CA LEU A 166 9.19 0.30 9.61
C LEU A 166 8.89 -0.92 10.48
N GLN A 167 9.69 -1.20 11.48
CA GLN A 167 9.41 -2.28 12.44
C GLN A 167 8.14 -2.04 13.27
N VAL A 168 7.79 -0.76 13.55
CA VAL A 168 6.47 -0.42 14.15
C VAL A 168 5.35 -0.84 13.21
N ALA A 169 5.44 -0.49 11.92
CA ALA A 169 4.44 -0.86 10.93
C ALA A 169 4.29 -2.40 10.81
N LEU A 170 5.40 -3.12 10.76
CA LEU A 170 5.39 -4.58 10.69
C LEU A 170 4.79 -5.24 11.95
N ARG A 171 5.05 -4.69 13.14
CA ARG A 171 4.41 -5.18 14.38
C ARG A 171 2.90 -4.96 14.36
N LEU A 172 2.41 -3.81 13.92
CA LEU A 172 0.97 -3.55 13.80
C LEU A 172 0.29 -4.54 12.86
N LEU A 173 0.94 -4.89 11.74
CA LEU A 173 0.44 -5.93 10.82
C LEU A 173 0.39 -7.29 11.50
N VAL A 174 1.46 -7.71 12.18
CA VAL A 174 1.51 -9.00 12.90
C VAL A 174 0.40 -9.08 13.96
N GLU A 175 0.24 -8.03 14.79
CA GLU A 175 -0.77 -7.97 15.84
C GLU A 175 -2.19 -8.04 15.28
N ALA A 176 -2.47 -7.28 14.20
CA ALA A 176 -3.78 -7.29 13.56
C ALA A 176 -4.13 -8.66 12.95
N LEU A 177 -3.16 -9.29 12.27
CA LEU A 177 -3.36 -10.57 11.59
C LEU A 177 -3.34 -11.79 12.54
N ALA A 178 -2.77 -11.64 13.74
CA ALA A 178 -2.84 -12.69 14.76
C ALA A 178 -4.19 -12.72 15.50
N ALA A 179 -4.98 -11.66 15.40
CA ALA A 179 -6.29 -11.54 16.07
C ALA A 179 -7.46 -12.13 15.23
N HIS A 180 -7.18 -12.57 14.01
CA HIS A 180 -8.11 -13.19 13.06
C HIS A 180 -7.74 -14.65 12.81
#